data_ac6d2da22b8e5cf0bca8d98ae6a82b52
#
_entry.id   ac6d2da22b8e5cf0bca8d98ae6a82b52
#
_cell.length_a   1.000
_cell.length_b   1.000
_cell.length_c   1.000
_cell.angle_alpha   90.00
_cell.angle_beta   90.00
_cell.angle_gamma   90.00
#
_symmetry.space_group_name_H-M   'P 1'
#
loop_
_entity.id
_entity.type
_entity.pdbx_description
1 polymer ?
#
loop_
_entity_poly.entity_id
_entity_poly.type
_entity_poly.pdbx_seq_one_letter_code
_entity_poly.pdbx_strand_id
1 'polypeptide(L)'
;LMGGYFSEYQGFDKDISLAISEQYLPIGLNSIVPKKPFSVTLSITDKIDTLVGFFGINEQPTSSKDPLALRRIALGIIRTIIENRKNLKINDLLNYSSRLYDDQGYNLENKDLQKELQDFLKDRFRYYLKDKEIRYDIIEATLSSFSLNNLFSSFEKAKCLNKVINTQIGIDINSCLLYTSPSPRDVIQ
;
A
#
# COMPACT_ATOMS: atom_id res chain seq x y z
N LEU A 1 -12.53 0.41 -19.83
CA LEU A 1 -13.36 -0.56 -20.58
C LEU A 1 -13.27 -0.34 -22.09
N MET A 2 -13.59 0.85 -22.62
CA MET A 2 -13.56 1.10 -24.07
C MET A 2 -12.19 0.91 -24.70
N GLY A 3 -11.12 1.34 -24.02
CA GLY A 3 -9.74 1.13 -24.49
C GLY A 3 -9.40 -0.34 -24.76
N GLY A 4 -9.87 -1.26 -23.91
CA GLY A 4 -9.70 -2.70 -24.12
C GLY A 4 -10.39 -3.20 -25.40
N TYR A 5 -11.62 -2.76 -25.65
CA TYR A 5 -12.33 -3.12 -26.88
C TYR A 5 -11.64 -2.57 -28.15
N PHE A 6 -11.16 -1.32 -28.10
CA PHE A 6 -10.41 -0.75 -29.23
C PHE A 6 -9.10 -1.49 -29.46
N SER A 7 -8.39 -1.83 -28.41
CA SER A 7 -7.13 -2.59 -28.47
C SER A 7 -7.37 -3.98 -29.09
N GLU A 8 -8.42 -4.68 -28.66
CA GLU A 8 -8.79 -5.99 -29.24
C GLU A 8 -9.21 -5.86 -30.71
N TYR A 9 -10.00 -4.84 -31.04
CA TYR A 9 -10.39 -4.57 -32.42
C TYR A 9 -9.21 -4.26 -33.35
N GLN A 10 -8.18 -3.57 -32.83
CA GLN A 10 -6.93 -3.29 -33.54
C GLN A 10 -5.99 -4.49 -33.64
N GLY A 11 -6.36 -5.65 -33.09
CA GLY A 11 -5.59 -6.89 -33.17
C GLY A 11 -4.43 -7.00 -32.18
N PHE A 12 -4.41 -6.19 -31.11
CA PHE A 12 -3.43 -6.37 -30.03
C PHE A 12 -3.70 -7.68 -29.27
N ASP A 13 -2.66 -8.17 -28.61
CA ASP A 13 -2.75 -9.37 -27.78
C ASP A 13 -3.85 -9.26 -26.71
N LYS A 14 -4.53 -10.37 -26.44
CA LYS A 14 -5.64 -10.42 -25.47
C LYS A 14 -5.22 -10.03 -24.06
N ASP A 15 -4.00 -10.35 -23.65
CA ASP A 15 -3.50 -9.98 -22.30
C ASP A 15 -3.22 -8.48 -22.21
N ILE A 16 -2.80 -7.84 -23.31
CA ILE A 16 -2.64 -6.38 -23.41
C ILE A 16 -4.03 -5.70 -23.36
N SER A 17 -4.97 -6.15 -24.17
CA SER A 17 -6.32 -5.61 -24.20
C SER A 17 -7.03 -5.72 -22.85
N LEU A 18 -6.85 -6.85 -22.17
CA LEU A 18 -7.35 -7.06 -20.82
C LEU A 18 -6.68 -6.09 -19.83
N ALA A 19 -5.36 -5.94 -19.89
CA ALA A 19 -4.63 -5.04 -18.99
C ALA A 19 -5.11 -3.59 -19.13
N ILE A 20 -5.35 -3.11 -20.36
CA ILE A 20 -5.91 -1.79 -20.63
C ILE A 20 -7.33 -1.65 -20.04
N SER A 21 -8.15 -2.68 -20.10
CA SER A 21 -9.49 -2.65 -19.50
C SER A 21 -9.48 -2.68 -17.98
N GLU A 22 -8.48 -3.28 -17.37
CA GLU A 22 -8.33 -3.49 -15.92
C GLU A 22 -7.41 -2.46 -15.23
N GLN A 23 -6.76 -1.54 -15.96
CA GLN A 23 -5.75 -0.63 -15.38
C GLN A 23 -6.25 0.17 -14.17
N TYR A 24 -7.53 0.55 -14.15
CA TYR A 24 -8.13 1.32 -13.05
C TYR A 24 -8.56 0.46 -11.86
N LEU A 25 -8.57 -0.87 -11.98
CA LEU A 25 -8.93 -1.76 -10.88
C LEU A 25 -7.83 -1.78 -9.79
N PRO A 26 -8.19 -1.97 -8.51
CA PRO A 26 -9.53 -1.90 -7.95
C PRO A 26 -10.03 -0.45 -7.84
N ILE A 27 -11.31 -0.21 -8.14
CA ILE A 27 -11.91 1.14 -8.07
C ILE A 27 -12.33 1.50 -6.63
N GLY A 28 -12.59 0.51 -5.79
CA GLY A 28 -13.05 0.69 -4.41
C GLY A 28 -12.79 -0.54 -3.53
N LEU A 29 -13.23 -0.46 -2.28
CA LEU A 29 -12.98 -1.49 -1.25
C LEU A 29 -13.45 -2.89 -1.67
N ASN A 30 -14.60 -3.00 -2.32
CA ASN A 30 -15.22 -4.28 -2.69
C ASN A 30 -15.05 -4.64 -4.18
N SER A 31 -14.32 -3.82 -4.96
CA SER A 31 -14.08 -4.13 -6.36
C SER A 31 -13.05 -5.25 -6.52
N ILE A 32 -13.13 -5.96 -7.63
CA ILE A 32 -12.16 -6.99 -7.98
C ILE A 32 -10.76 -6.38 -8.16
N VAL A 33 -9.74 -7.19 -7.93
CA VAL A 33 -8.33 -6.85 -8.12
C VAL A 33 -7.83 -7.57 -9.37
N PRO A 34 -7.05 -6.90 -10.24
CA PRO A 34 -6.48 -7.56 -11.40
C PRO A 34 -5.59 -8.74 -10.98
N LYS A 35 -5.60 -9.82 -11.75
CA LYS A 35 -4.88 -11.07 -11.42
C LYS A 35 -3.77 -11.41 -12.40
N LYS A 36 -3.95 -11.06 -13.68
CA LYS A 36 -2.94 -11.35 -14.70
C LYS A 36 -1.72 -10.43 -14.54
N PRO A 37 -0.50 -10.92 -14.82
CA PRO A 37 0.74 -10.14 -14.61
C PRO A 37 0.73 -8.79 -15.31
N PHE A 38 0.31 -8.72 -16.57
CA PHE A 38 0.21 -7.45 -17.31
C PHE A 38 -0.78 -6.48 -16.67
N SER A 39 -1.97 -6.95 -16.30
CA SER A 39 -2.98 -6.13 -15.63
C SER A 39 -2.51 -5.62 -14.27
N VAL A 40 -1.86 -6.47 -13.47
CA VAL A 40 -1.29 -6.10 -12.17
C VAL A 40 -0.22 -5.02 -12.34
N THR A 41 0.71 -5.24 -13.28
CA THR A 41 1.79 -4.29 -13.53
C THR A 41 1.25 -2.94 -13.98
N LEU A 42 0.39 -2.92 -14.99
CA LEU A 42 -0.18 -1.68 -15.53
C LEU A 42 -0.99 -0.93 -14.46
N SER A 43 -1.82 -1.66 -13.69
CA SER A 43 -2.62 -1.08 -12.63
C SER A 43 -1.77 -0.45 -11.51
N ILE A 44 -0.67 -1.09 -11.10
CA ILE A 44 0.22 -0.54 -10.06
C ILE A 44 1.00 0.66 -10.61
N THR A 45 1.52 0.56 -11.84
CA THR A 45 2.28 1.65 -12.46
C THR A 45 1.43 2.91 -12.63
N ASP A 46 0.22 2.80 -13.17
CA ASP A 46 -0.74 3.90 -13.32
C ASP A 46 -1.03 4.60 -11.98
N LYS A 47 -1.21 3.82 -10.92
CA LYS A 47 -1.50 4.34 -9.59
C LYS A 47 -0.29 5.00 -8.92
N ILE A 48 0.90 4.44 -9.10
CA ILE A 48 2.15 5.04 -8.59
C ILE A 48 2.42 6.35 -9.30
N ASP A 49 2.33 6.37 -10.62
CA ASP A 49 2.52 7.56 -11.43
C ASP A 49 1.57 8.68 -11.01
N THR A 50 0.30 8.36 -10.85
CA THR A 50 -0.74 9.30 -10.37
C THR A 50 -0.39 9.86 -8.98
N LEU A 51 0.02 9.01 -8.03
CA LEU A 51 0.38 9.49 -6.69
C LEU A 51 1.62 10.40 -6.71
N VAL A 52 2.66 10.00 -7.44
CA VAL A 52 3.90 10.80 -7.55
C VAL A 52 3.62 12.12 -8.22
N GLY A 53 2.85 12.15 -9.31
CA GLY A 53 2.50 13.37 -10.02
C GLY A 53 1.75 14.36 -9.14
N PHE A 54 0.65 13.95 -8.50
CA PHE A 54 -0.16 14.86 -7.68
C PHE A 54 0.55 15.29 -6.39
N PHE A 55 1.23 14.39 -5.70
CA PHE A 55 2.04 14.79 -4.54
C PHE A 55 3.21 15.69 -4.93
N GLY A 56 3.77 15.47 -6.12
CA GLY A 56 4.86 16.29 -6.66
C GLY A 56 4.51 17.76 -6.89
N ILE A 57 3.26 18.04 -7.22
CA ILE A 57 2.72 19.41 -7.37
C ILE A 57 1.97 19.91 -6.13
N ASN A 58 2.15 19.29 -4.97
CA ASN A 58 1.51 19.61 -3.70
C ASN A 58 -0.03 19.49 -3.68
N GLU A 59 -0.62 18.75 -4.62
CA GLU A 59 -2.07 18.47 -4.66
C GLU A 59 -2.40 17.22 -3.82
N GLN A 60 -2.30 17.36 -2.51
CA GLN A 60 -2.54 16.25 -1.56
C GLN A 60 -3.99 16.26 -1.05
N PRO A 61 -4.54 15.06 -0.69
CA PRO A 61 -5.87 14.99 -0.10
C PRO A 61 -5.86 15.56 1.31
N THR A 62 -6.75 16.52 1.57
CA THR A 62 -6.96 17.08 2.92
C THR A 62 -7.87 16.15 3.75
N SER A 63 -7.96 16.35 5.08
CA SER A 63 -8.78 15.53 5.98
C SER A 63 -10.23 15.34 5.49
N SER A 64 -10.83 16.36 4.88
CA SER A 64 -12.23 16.38 4.45
C SER A 64 -12.44 16.22 2.93
N LYS A 65 -11.41 16.46 2.10
CA LYS A 65 -11.55 16.48 0.64
C LYS A 65 -10.51 15.58 -0.02
N ASP A 66 -10.96 14.76 -0.97
CA ASP A 66 -10.14 13.92 -1.83
C ASP A 66 -10.74 13.92 -3.24
N PRO A 67 -10.67 15.06 -3.95
CA PRO A 67 -11.31 15.19 -5.26
C PRO A 67 -10.70 14.26 -6.31
N LEU A 68 -9.42 13.94 -6.15
CA LEU A 68 -8.67 13.07 -7.07
C LEU A 68 -8.68 11.61 -6.66
N ALA A 69 -9.36 11.27 -5.57
CA ALA A 69 -9.48 9.91 -5.06
C ALA A 69 -8.13 9.24 -4.72
N LEU A 70 -7.11 10.02 -4.31
CA LEU A 70 -5.77 9.53 -4.03
C LEU A 70 -5.74 8.48 -2.91
N ARG A 71 -6.66 8.58 -1.91
CA ARG A 71 -6.82 7.56 -0.87
C ARG A 71 -7.26 6.22 -1.44
N ARG A 72 -8.17 6.23 -2.42
CA ARG A 72 -8.63 4.99 -3.11
C ARG A 72 -7.52 4.42 -3.98
N ILE A 73 -6.74 5.29 -4.64
CA ILE A 73 -5.58 4.89 -5.45
C ILE A 73 -4.55 4.19 -4.59
N ALA A 74 -4.15 4.77 -3.46
CA ALA A 74 -3.20 4.19 -2.52
C ALA A 74 -3.69 2.84 -1.95
N LEU A 75 -4.97 2.77 -1.55
CA LEU A 75 -5.58 1.52 -1.11
C LEU A 75 -5.63 0.47 -2.24
N GLY A 76 -5.81 0.91 -3.48
CA GLY A 76 -5.75 0.06 -4.66
C GLY A 76 -4.39 -0.60 -4.85
N ILE A 77 -3.29 0.14 -4.65
CA ILE A 77 -1.92 -0.42 -4.66
C ILE A 77 -1.77 -1.49 -3.58
N ILE A 78 -2.14 -1.16 -2.33
CA ILE A 78 -2.04 -2.06 -1.18
C ILE A 78 -2.81 -3.35 -1.43
N ARG A 79 -4.06 -3.26 -1.86
CA ARG A 79 -4.90 -4.42 -2.17
C ARG A 79 -4.31 -5.27 -3.30
N THR A 80 -3.87 -4.64 -4.37
CA THR A 80 -3.30 -5.35 -5.52
C THR A 80 -2.07 -6.15 -5.11
N ILE A 81 -1.20 -5.61 -4.28
CA ILE A 81 -0.01 -6.29 -3.77
C ILE A 81 -0.38 -7.45 -2.85
N ILE A 82 -1.25 -7.22 -1.88
CA ILE A 82 -1.59 -8.22 -0.86
C ILE A 82 -2.41 -9.38 -1.47
N GLU A 83 -3.45 -9.06 -2.26
CA GLU A 83 -4.33 -10.07 -2.83
C GLU A 83 -3.66 -10.91 -3.94
N ASN A 84 -2.59 -10.39 -4.55
CA ASN A 84 -1.74 -11.14 -5.49
C ASN A 84 -0.50 -11.75 -4.83
N ARG A 85 -0.31 -11.58 -3.51
CA ARG A 85 0.83 -12.10 -2.74
C ARG A 85 2.18 -11.71 -3.33
N LYS A 86 2.32 -10.44 -3.76
CA LYS A 86 3.53 -9.94 -4.39
C LYS A 86 4.42 -9.22 -3.39
N ASN A 87 5.72 -9.46 -3.49
CA ASN A 87 6.73 -8.65 -2.80
C ASN A 87 7.29 -7.64 -3.80
N LEU A 88 6.84 -6.39 -3.69
CA LEU A 88 7.30 -5.29 -4.52
C LEU A 88 8.00 -4.24 -3.64
N LYS A 89 9.10 -3.73 -4.14
CA LYS A 89 9.85 -2.65 -3.49
C LYS A 89 9.24 -1.30 -3.86
N ILE A 90 8.16 -0.94 -3.15
CA ILE A 90 7.37 0.26 -3.47
C ILE A 90 8.22 1.54 -3.40
N ASN A 91 9.13 1.66 -2.42
CA ASN A 91 10.01 2.82 -2.35
C ASN A 91 10.86 2.98 -3.62
N ASP A 92 11.37 1.87 -4.17
CA ASP A 92 12.18 1.91 -5.39
C ASP A 92 11.33 2.36 -6.59
N LEU A 93 10.07 1.91 -6.66
CA LEU A 93 9.11 2.31 -7.71
C LEU A 93 8.73 3.79 -7.60
N LEU A 94 8.49 4.30 -6.39
CA LEU A 94 8.21 5.71 -6.15
C LEU A 94 9.41 6.59 -6.55
N ASN A 95 10.62 6.19 -6.16
CA ASN A 95 11.84 6.88 -6.55
C ASN A 95 12.08 6.87 -8.07
N TYR A 96 11.79 5.74 -8.70
CA TYR A 96 11.93 5.61 -10.16
C TYR A 96 10.93 6.51 -10.90
N SER A 97 9.65 6.50 -10.46
CA SER A 97 8.63 7.37 -11.05
C SER A 97 9.00 8.86 -10.89
N SER A 98 9.49 9.28 -9.72
CA SER A 98 9.96 10.67 -9.53
C SER A 98 11.08 11.07 -10.51
N ARG A 99 12.05 10.17 -10.73
CA ARG A 99 13.14 10.42 -11.71
C ARG A 99 12.62 10.54 -13.13
N LEU A 100 11.60 9.75 -13.51
CA LEU A 100 11.01 9.85 -14.84
C LEU A 100 10.37 11.22 -15.09
N TYR A 101 9.77 11.85 -14.07
CA TYR A 101 9.27 13.21 -14.17
C TYR A 101 10.42 14.21 -14.41
N ASP A 102 11.51 14.09 -13.64
CA ASP A 102 12.71 14.93 -13.81
C ASP A 102 13.33 14.76 -15.20
N ASP A 103 13.47 13.51 -15.68
CA ASP A 103 14.03 13.19 -17.00
C ASP A 103 13.19 13.76 -18.16
N GLN A 104 11.88 13.87 -17.96
CA GLN A 104 10.93 14.46 -18.91
C GLN A 104 10.87 16.01 -18.81
N GLY A 105 11.63 16.60 -17.90
CA GLY A 105 11.67 18.05 -17.69
C GLY A 105 10.52 18.62 -16.86
N TYR A 106 9.75 17.77 -16.18
CA TYR A 106 8.75 18.20 -15.21
C TYR A 106 9.41 18.45 -13.86
N ASN A 107 9.30 19.66 -13.36
CA ASN A 107 9.86 20.03 -12.06
C ASN A 107 8.85 19.70 -10.96
N LEU A 108 9.16 18.72 -10.11
CA LEU A 108 8.36 18.39 -8.94
C LEU A 108 8.67 19.40 -7.81
N GLU A 109 7.70 20.20 -7.43
CA GLU A 109 7.86 21.29 -6.45
C GLU A 109 8.05 20.78 -5.01
N ASN A 110 7.56 19.60 -4.72
CA ASN A 110 7.54 19.03 -3.37
C ASN A 110 8.90 18.43 -2.99
N LYS A 111 9.60 19.10 -2.06
CA LYS A 111 10.92 18.64 -1.57
C LYS A 111 10.83 17.43 -0.63
N ASP A 112 9.70 17.25 0.06
CA ASP A 112 9.46 16.16 1.00
C ASP A 112 8.64 15.01 0.38
N LEU A 113 8.52 14.99 -0.94
CA LEU A 113 7.68 14.08 -1.72
C LEU A 113 7.76 12.62 -1.27
N GLN A 114 8.97 12.09 -1.13
CA GLN A 114 9.17 10.67 -0.77
C GLN A 114 8.67 10.35 0.63
N LYS A 115 8.93 11.22 1.58
CA LYS A 115 8.48 11.06 2.97
C LYS A 115 6.95 11.13 3.07
N GLU A 116 6.36 12.11 2.42
CA GLU A 116 4.92 12.30 2.42
C GLU A 116 4.17 11.14 1.76
N LEU A 117 4.68 10.62 0.64
CA LEU A 117 4.14 9.43 0.00
C LEU A 117 4.25 8.18 0.88
N GLN A 118 5.40 8.02 1.58
CA GLN A 118 5.58 6.91 2.52
C GLN A 118 4.60 7.01 3.70
N ASP A 119 4.47 8.17 4.31
CA ASP A 119 3.55 8.41 5.42
C ASP A 119 2.09 8.21 4.97
N PHE A 120 1.74 8.70 3.80
CA PHE A 120 0.41 8.52 3.22
C PHE A 120 0.07 7.05 2.96
N LEU A 121 0.98 6.29 2.34
CA LEU A 121 0.78 4.86 2.10
C LEU A 121 0.74 4.05 3.40
N LYS A 122 1.56 4.42 4.39
CA LYS A 122 1.55 3.82 5.73
C LYS A 122 0.19 4.01 6.42
N ASP A 123 -0.39 5.21 6.33
CA ASP A 123 -1.72 5.49 6.87
C ASP A 123 -2.81 4.71 6.14
N ARG A 124 -2.71 4.54 4.84
CA ARG A 124 -3.66 3.70 4.08
C ARG A 124 -3.51 2.22 4.43
N PHE A 125 -2.29 1.77 4.70
CA PHE A 125 -2.05 0.40 5.18
C PHE A 125 -2.62 0.18 6.59
N ARG A 126 -2.48 1.15 7.50
CA ARG A 126 -3.17 1.14 8.81
C ARG A 126 -4.68 0.97 8.65
N TYR A 127 -5.29 1.74 7.76
CA TYR A 127 -6.71 1.64 7.47
C TYR A 127 -7.10 0.25 6.93
N TYR A 128 -6.30 -0.30 6.01
CA TYR A 128 -6.51 -1.64 5.46
C TYR A 128 -6.43 -2.74 6.52
N LEU A 129 -5.46 -2.66 7.44
CA LEU A 129 -5.34 -3.61 8.55
C LEU A 129 -6.55 -3.54 9.49
N LYS A 130 -7.05 -2.34 9.76
CA LYS A 130 -8.27 -2.14 10.55
C LYS A 130 -9.51 -2.73 9.86
N ASP A 131 -9.66 -2.55 8.57
CA ASP A 131 -10.73 -3.15 7.76
C ASP A 131 -10.70 -4.69 7.79
N LYS A 132 -9.52 -5.28 7.97
CA LYS A 132 -9.31 -6.73 8.16
C LYS A 132 -9.46 -7.20 9.60
N GLU A 133 -10.04 -6.39 10.47
CA GLU A 133 -10.33 -6.70 11.89
C GLU A 133 -9.08 -7.09 12.69
N ILE A 134 -7.91 -6.57 12.31
CA ILE A 134 -6.68 -6.75 13.09
C ILE A 134 -6.71 -5.83 14.30
N ARG A 135 -6.34 -6.35 15.47
CA ARG A 135 -6.32 -5.60 16.73
C ARG A 135 -5.41 -4.39 16.64
N TYR A 136 -5.81 -3.30 17.29
CA TYR A 136 -5.09 -2.01 17.23
C TYR A 136 -3.63 -2.10 17.69
N ASP A 137 -3.36 -2.82 18.79
CA ASP A 137 -2.00 -3.03 19.30
C ASP A 137 -1.08 -3.74 18.31
N ILE A 138 -1.60 -4.73 17.59
CA ILE A 138 -0.87 -5.44 16.52
C ILE A 138 -0.63 -4.52 15.32
N ILE A 139 -1.61 -3.67 14.99
CA ILE A 139 -1.46 -2.67 13.92
C ILE A 139 -0.28 -1.75 14.25
N GLU A 140 -0.25 -1.15 15.44
CA GLU A 140 0.82 -0.23 15.84
C GLU A 140 2.18 -0.93 15.94
N ALA A 141 2.23 -2.16 16.48
CA ALA A 141 3.45 -2.97 16.50
C ALA A 141 3.96 -3.29 15.07
N THR A 142 3.04 -3.58 14.13
CA THR A 142 3.40 -3.82 12.73
C THR A 142 3.94 -2.55 12.07
N LEU A 143 3.31 -1.40 12.34
CA LEU A 143 3.66 -0.12 11.74
C LEU A 143 4.94 0.49 12.33
N SER A 144 5.36 0.11 13.54
CA SER A 144 6.63 0.55 14.12
C SER A 144 7.86 0.03 13.36
N SER A 145 7.77 -1.18 12.80
CA SER A 145 8.82 -1.82 11.99
C SER A 145 8.48 -1.86 10.49
N PHE A 146 7.51 -1.06 10.07
CA PHE A 146 6.98 -1.11 8.71
C PHE A 146 7.94 -0.51 7.68
N SER A 147 8.06 -1.20 6.55
CA SER A 147 8.67 -0.68 5.33
C SER A 147 7.75 -0.98 4.15
N LEU A 148 7.55 -0.01 3.27
CA LEU A 148 6.79 -0.18 2.04
C LEU A 148 7.34 -1.30 1.14
N ASN A 149 8.64 -1.58 1.23
CA ASN A 149 9.27 -2.67 0.48
C ASN A 149 8.88 -4.08 0.99
N ASN A 150 8.25 -4.16 2.17
CA ASN A 150 7.85 -5.41 2.81
C ASN A 150 6.34 -5.48 3.11
N LEU A 151 5.53 -4.77 2.34
CA LEU A 151 4.09 -4.59 2.59
C LEU A 151 3.34 -5.91 2.74
N PHE A 152 3.52 -6.86 1.82
CA PHE A 152 2.87 -8.17 1.90
C PHE A 152 3.33 -8.97 3.12
N SER A 153 4.63 -9.01 3.39
CA SER A 153 5.16 -9.75 4.55
C SER A 153 4.72 -9.11 5.88
N SER A 154 4.60 -7.78 5.94
CA SER A 154 4.06 -7.07 7.10
C SER A 154 2.59 -7.42 7.35
N PHE A 155 1.79 -7.53 6.30
CA PHE A 155 0.41 -7.99 6.39
C PHE A 155 0.30 -9.42 6.93
N GLU A 156 1.08 -10.36 6.37
CA GLU A 156 1.07 -11.76 6.82
C GLU A 156 1.53 -11.88 8.29
N LYS A 157 2.55 -11.12 8.71
CA LYS A 157 2.97 -11.05 10.13
C LYS A 157 1.85 -10.56 11.04
N ALA A 158 1.19 -9.45 10.68
CA ALA A 158 0.07 -8.91 11.45
C ALA A 158 -1.07 -9.92 11.56
N LYS A 159 -1.41 -10.59 10.47
CA LYS A 159 -2.45 -11.63 10.41
C LYS A 159 -2.10 -12.85 11.27
N CYS A 160 -0.85 -13.32 11.24
CA CYS A 160 -0.38 -14.40 12.07
C CYS A 160 -0.42 -14.03 13.56
N LEU A 161 0.07 -12.84 13.93
CA LEU A 161 0.02 -12.35 15.30
C LEU A 161 -1.42 -12.23 15.81
N ASN A 162 -2.33 -11.70 14.98
CA ASN A 162 -3.74 -11.56 15.33
C ASN A 162 -4.43 -12.91 15.61
N LYS A 163 -3.97 -13.98 14.94
CA LYS A 163 -4.46 -15.33 15.23
C LYS A 163 -3.88 -15.91 16.51
N VAL A 164 -2.57 -15.74 16.72
CA VAL A 164 -1.85 -16.36 17.84
C VAL A 164 -2.17 -15.69 19.18
N ILE A 165 -2.32 -14.37 19.20
CA ILE A 165 -2.46 -13.61 20.46
C ILE A 165 -3.70 -14.01 21.29
N ASN A 166 -4.71 -14.56 20.64
CA ASN A 166 -5.93 -15.02 21.28
C ASN A 166 -5.90 -16.53 21.65
N THR A 167 -4.80 -17.22 21.37
CA THR A 167 -4.59 -18.61 21.78
C THR A 167 -3.95 -18.67 23.17
N GLN A 168 -4.00 -19.86 23.82
CA GLN A 168 -3.35 -20.07 25.12
C GLN A 168 -1.85 -19.70 25.05
N ILE A 169 -1.17 -20.06 23.97
CA ILE A 169 0.26 -19.72 23.74
C ILE A 169 0.46 -18.20 23.73
N GLY A 170 -0.42 -17.45 23.07
CA GLY A 170 -0.35 -15.99 23.02
C GLY A 170 -0.58 -15.33 24.39
N ILE A 171 -1.52 -15.87 25.17
CA ILE A 171 -1.80 -15.43 26.54
C ILE A 171 -0.57 -15.69 27.44
N ASP A 172 0.03 -16.88 27.33
CA ASP A 172 1.19 -17.27 28.14
C ASP A 172 2.41 -16.41 27.80
N ILE A 173 2.67 -16.12 26.51
CA ILE A 173 3.74 -15.23 26.05
C ILE A 173 3.53 -13.80 26.59
N ASN A 174 2.31 -13.26 26.48
CA ASN A 174 2.01 -11.92 27.02
C ASN A 174 2.19 -11.86 28.53
N SER A 175 1.77 -12.87 29.26
CA SER A 175 1.97 -12.96 30.70
C SER A 175 3.47 -12.99 31.05
N CYS A 176 4.26 -13.81 30.36
CA CYS A 176 5.71 -13.87 30.52
C CYS A 176 6.39 -12.52 30.27
N LEU A 177 6.02 -11.80 29.22
CA LEU A 177 6.57 -10.48 28.89
C LEU A 177 6.24 -9.43 29.96
N LEU A 178 5.03 -9.45 30.51
CA LEU A 178 4.62 -8.54 31.59
C LEU A 178 5.42 -8.75 32.88
N TYR A 179 5.77 -10.01 33.20
CA TYR A 179 6.57 -10.33 34.39
C TYR A 179 8.09 -10.14 34.19
N THR A 180 8.57 -10.16 32.95
CA THR A 180 10.01 -10.00 32.64
C THR A 180 10.38 -8.58 32.21
N SER A 181 9.43 -7.70 31.94
CA SER A 181 9.68 -6.28 31.69
C SER A 181 10.22 -5.63 32.97
N PRO A 182 11.38 -4.94 32.91
CA PRO A 182 11.87 -4.20 34.07
C PRO A 182 10.81 -3.19 34.50
N SER A 183 10.50 -3.20 35.83
CA SER A 183 9.57 -2.23 36.39
C SER A 183 10.14 -0.82 36.17
N PRO A 184 9.28 0.20 35.91
CA PRO A 184 9.74 1.60 35.87
C PRO A 184 10.51 2.05 37.11
N ARG A 185 10.42 1.30 38.23
CA ARG A 185 11.18 1.53 39.45
C ARG A 185 12.63 1.01 39.41
N ASP A 186 12.95 0.11 38.46
CA ASP A 186 14.30 -0.48 38.36
C ASP A 186 15.22 0.34 37.42
N VAL A 187 14.73 1.42 36.84
CA VAL A 187 15.46 2.30 35.91
C VAL A 187 16.04 3.55 36.65
N ILE A 188 15.81 3.67 37.96
CA ILE A 188 16.37 4.77 38.77
C ILE A 188 17.43 4.18 39.71
N GLN A 189 18.62 3.92 39.16
CA GLN A 189 19.88 3.86 39.88
C GLN A 189 20.97 4.55 39.07
#